data_1a2d16ea2122c0282e50e16b871e7bf7
#
_entry.id   1a2d16ea2122c0282e50e16b871e7bf7
#
_cell.length_a   1.000
_cell.length_b   1.000
_cell.length_c   1.000
_cell.angle_alpha   90.00
_cell.angle_beta   90.00
_cell.angle_gamma   90.00
#
_symmetry.space_group_name_H-M   'P 1'
#
loop_
_entity.id
_entity.type
_entity.pdbx_description
1 polymer ?
#
loop_
_entity_poly.entity_id
_entity_poly.type
_entity_poly.pdbx_seq_one_letter_code
_entity_poly.pdbx_strand_id
1 'polypeptide(L)'
;MSKSKKPVIIIISAICAALIIALGICVGQFYSSTTASIEEYCKENSFKGAESFDIDKSSELDGYVFCVSKDGDDSKGQELFIFYEKPFGAIKNTNRYTLEYQSNESGAQLVGSYLFKPRGSDESRMIFYSNNSEKATDFEYSSEYNLDGKDCKNTVSYSFGENDCVIAISNPLQNEEAVKSASLKKGAKIIYSY
;
A
#
# COMPACT_ATOMS: atom_id res chain seq x y z
N MET A 1 43.11 -46.35 -25.14
CA MET A 1 42.16 -45.52 -25.93
C MET A 1 41.60 -44.45 -25.00
N SER A 2 42.10 -43.22 -25.09
CA SER A 2 41.57 -42.07 -24.33
C SER A 2 40.27 -41.61 -24.99
N LYS A 3 39.11 -41.89 -24.38
CA LYS A 3 37.83 -41.34 -24.84
C LYS A 3 37.89 -39.81 -24.71
N SER A 4 37.76 -39.13 -25.83
CA SER A 4 37.77 -37.67 -25.91
C SER A 4 36.77 -37.06 -24.94
N LYS A 5 37.26 -36.28 -23.95
CA LYS A 5 36.42 -35.53 -22.99
C LYS A 5 35.77 -34.30 -23.62
N LYS A 6 36.09 -33.97 -24.88
CA LYS A 6 35.60 -32.77 -25.61
C LYS A 6 34.07 -32.67 -25.72
N PRO A 7 33.32 -33.74 -26.09
CA PRO A 7 31.88 -33.61 -26.22
C PRO A 7 31.17 -33.32 -24.88
N VAL A 8 31.70 -33.86 -23.77
CA VAL A 8 31.13 -33.64 -22.43
C VAL A 8 31.29 -32.17 -22.00
N ILE A 9 32.45 -31.57 -22.27
CA ILE A 9 32.72 -30.16 -21.95
C ILE A 9 31.78 -29.23 -22.75
N ILE A 10 31.55 -29.51 -24.03
CA ILE A 10 30.66 -28.72 -24.88
C ILE A 10 29.23 -28.80 -24.36
N ILE A 11 28.75 -29.98 -23.98
CA ILE A 11 27.40 -30.17 -23.42
C ILE A 11 27.25 -29.40 -22.10
N ILE A 12 28.20 -29.50 -21.20
CA ILE A 12 28.15 -28.76 -19.92
C ILE A 12 28.15 -27.25 -20.16
N SER A 13 29.01 -26.76 -21.07
CA SER A 13 29.05 -25.32 -21.38
C SER A 13 27.73 -24.82 -21.97
N ALA A 14 27.07 -25.60 -22.84
CA ALA A 14 25.76 -25.25 -23.39
C ALA A 14 24.66 -25.21 -22.33
N ILE A 15 24.67 -26.17 -21.39
CA ILE A 15 23.73 -26.18 -20.26
C ILE A 15 23.93 -24.95 -19.36
N CYS A 16 25.19 -24.65 -19.01
CA CYS A 16 25.49 -23.47 -18.20
C CYS A 16 25.07 -22.17 -18.87
N ALA A 17 25.31 -22.03 -20.17
CA ALA A 17 24.86 -20.86 -20.93
C ALA A 17 23.33 -20.73 -20.97
N ALA A 18 22.61 -21.83 -21.18
CA ALA A 18 21.15 -21.84 -21.13
C ALA A 18 20.60 -21.46 -19.76
N LEU A 19 21.20 -21.93 -18.68
CA LEU A 19 20.82 -21.59 -17.30
C LEU A 19 21.06 -20.10 -17.01
N ILE A 20 22.18 -19.54 -17.44
CA ILE A 20 22.47 -18.11 -17.27
C ILE A 20 21.45 -17.24 -18.03
N ILE A 21 21.10 -17.62 -19.27
CA ILE A 21 20.10 -16.91 -20.05
C ILE A 21 18.72 -17.01 -19.38
N ALA A 22 18.30 -18.19 -18.94
CA ALA A 22 17.05 -18.39 -18.24
C ALA A 22 16.97 -17.57 -16.94
N LEU A 23 18.07 -17.55 -16.17
CA LEU A 23 18.17 -16.74 -14.97
C LEU A 23 18.06 -15.24 -15.28
N GLY A 24 18.74 -14.77 -16.32
CA GLY A 24 18.67 -13.39 -16.79
C GLY A 24 17.25 -12.98 -17.21
N ILE A 25 16.52 -13.85 -17.91
CA ILE A 25 15.12 -13.61 -18.28
C ILE A 25 14.24 -13.56 -17.02
N CYS A 26 14.39 -14.49 -16.08
CA CYS A 26 13.63 -14.51 -14.84
C CYS A 26 13.87 -13.25 -14.01
N VAL A 27 15.14 -12.82 -13.87
CA VAL A 27 15.48 -11.58 -13.16
C VAL A 27 14.90 -10.37 -13.89
N GLY A 28 15.02 -10.30 -15.22
CA GLY A 28 14.43 -9.21 -16.01
C GLY A 28 12.93 -9.13 -15.86
N GLN A 29 12.22 -10.25 -15.87
CA GLN A 29 10.77 -10.29 -15.65
C GLN A 29 10.40 -9.93 -14.20
N PHE A 30 11.19 -10.35 -13.23
CA PHE A 30 10.96 -10.05 -11.82
C PHE A 30 11.06 -8.56 -11.53
N TYR A 31 11.98 -7.84 -12.19
CA TYR A 31 12.18 -6.40 -12.03
C TYR A 31 11.44 -5.57 -13.10
N SER A 32 10.72 -6.21 -14.02
CA SER A 32 9.87 -5.49 -14.97
C SER A 32 8.81 -4.68 -14.22
N SER A 33 8.52 -3.48 -14.67
CA SER A 33 7.58 -2.54 -14.04
C SER A 33 7.92 -2.16 -12.58
N THR A 34 9.20 -2.18 -12.19
CA THR A 34 9.67 -1.61 -10.93
C THR A 34 10.38 -0.30 -11.19
N THR A 35 10.33 0.60 -10.21
CA THR A 35 11.17 1.79 -10.15
C THR A 35 12.28 1.58 -9.13
N ALA A 36 13.40 2.29 -9.27
CA ALA A 36 14.49 2.16 -8.31
C ALA A 36 14.18 2.84 -6.97
N SER A 37 13.33 3.88 -7.00
CA SER A 37 12.97 4.63 -5.80
C SER A 37 11.59 5.30 -5.92
N ILE A 38 11.04 5.72 -4.79
CA ILE A 38 9.82 6.54 -4.72
C ILE A 38 10.04 7.88 -5.44
N GLU A 39 11.24 8.45 -5.35
CA GLU A 39 11.58 9.71 -6.00
C GLU A 39 11.53 9.59 -7.53
N GLU A 40 12.08 8.52 -8.08
CA GLU A 40 12.02 8.22 -9.51
C GLU A 40 10.57 8.07 -9.98
N TYR A 41 9.77 7.32 -9.23
CA TYR A 41 8.34 7.16 -9.51
C TYR A 41 7.60 8.50 -9.52
N CYS A 42 7.85 9.37 -8.53
CA CYS A 42 7.26 10.70 -8.50
C CYS A 42 7.64 11.54 -9.70
N LYS A 43 8.90 11.51 -10.10
CA LYS A 43 9.41 12.23 -11.28
C LYS A 43 8.74 11.74 -12.57
N GLU A 44 8.62 10.43 -12.76
CA GLU A 44 7.96 9.83 -13.93
C GLU A 44 6.47 10.18 -14.01
N ASN A 45 5.81 10.36 -12.86
CA ASN A 45 4.39 10.69 -12.77
C ASN A 45 4.11 12.19 -12.58
N SER A 46 5.12 13.06 -12.66
CA SER A 46 5.00 14.52 -12.54
C SER A 46 4.53 15.00 -11.17
N PHE A 47 4.89 14.30 -10.09
CA PHE A 47 4.70 14.75 -8.71
C PHE A 47 5.98 15.43 -8.20
N LYS A 48 5.83 16.39 -7.31
CA LYS A 48 6.97 17.07 -6.65
C LYS A 48 7.72 16.17 -5.66
N GLY A 49 7.10 15.08 -5.24
CA GLY A 49 7.61 14.11 -4.30
C GLY A 49 6.48 13.32 -3.66
N ALA A 50 6.81 12.56 -2.64
CA ALA A 50 5.83 11.84 -1.82
C ALA A 50 6.23 11.88 -0.34
N GLU A 51 5.26 11.73 0.52
CA GLU A 51 5.43 11.52 1.95
C GLU A 51 5.18 10.06 2.27
N SER A 52 6.14 9.41 2.92
CA SER A 52 6.03 8.02 3.33
C SER A 52 5.50 7.93 4.74
N PHE A 53 4.65 6.95 4.99
CA PHE A 53 4.05 6.71 6.29
C PHE A 53 4.61 5.45 6.92
N ASP A 54 4.99 5.57 8.18
CA ASP A 54 5.40 4.44 9.01
C ASP A 54 4.13 3.80 9.58
N ILE A 55 3.81 2.61 9.11
CA ILE A 55 2.63 1.87 9.53
C ILE A 55 3.09 0.73 10.42
N ASP A 56 2.34 0.49 11.49
CA ASP A 56 2.59 -0.66 12.36
C ASP A 56 2.53 -1.95 11.53
N LYS A 57 3.71 -2.51 11.29
CA LYS A 57 3.92 -3.61 10.35
C LYS A 57 3.43 -4.91 10.99
N SER A 58 2.15 -5.24 10.78
CA SER A 58 1.74 -6.63 10.91
C SER A 58 2.52 -7.49 9.90
N SER A 59 2.71 -8.76 10.17
CA SER A 59 3.42 -9.68 9.26
C SER A 59 2.88 -9.69 7.83
N GLU A 60 1.63 -9.34 7.63
CA GLU A 60 0.96 -9.25 6.33
C GLU A 60 1.24 -7.95 5.57
N LEU A 61 1.64 -6.90 6.27
CA LEU A 61 1.99 -5.60 5.70
C LEU A 61 3.51 -5.41 5.60
N ASP A 62 4.28 -6.43 5.99
CA ASP A 62 5.73 -6.39 5.84
C ASP A 62 6.13 -6.25 4.36
N GLY A 63 7.07 -5.36 4.09
CA GLY A 63 7.49 -5.04 2.74
C GLY A 63 6.58 -4.07 1.97
N TYR A 64 5.50 -3.55 2.57
CA TYR A 64 4.70 -2.49 1.96
C TYR A 64 5.12 -1.12 2.47
N VAL A 65 5.14 -0.15 1.54
CA VAL A 65 5.38 1.27 1.82
C VAL A 65 4.19 2.06 1.30
N PHE A 66 3.60 2.85 2.18
CA PHE A 66 2.45 3.71 1.87
C PHE A 66 2.95 5.14 1.74
N CYS A 67 2.59 5.80 0.66
CA CYS A 67 3.03 7.15 0.35
C CYS A 67 1.88 7.98 -0.18
N VAL A 68 1.88 9.28 0.13
CA VAL A 68 0.98 10.25 -0.49
C VAL A 68 1.80 11.24 -1.30
N SER A 69 1.37 11.51 -2.53
CA SER A 69 2.02 12.48 -3.39
C SER A 69 1.99 13.87 -2.77
N LYS A 70 3.10 14.61 -2.91
CA LYS A 70 3.10 16.06 -2.69
C LYS A 70 2.63 16.73 -3.98
N ASP A 71 1.88 17.81 -3.82
CA ASP A 71 1.29 18.54 -4.95
C ASP A 71 2.27 18.72 -6.11
N GLY A 72 1.85 18.23 -7.25
CA GLY A 72 2.52 18.41 -8.52
C GLY A 72 1.90 19.57 -9.29
N ASP A 73 1.36 19.28 -10.44
CA ASP A 73 0.55 20.18 -11.25
C ASP A 73 -0.86 20.28 -10.62
N ASP A 74 -1.37 21.51 -10.43
CA ASP A 74 -2.70 21.77 -9.82
C ASP A 74 -3.87 21.07 -10.55
N SER A 75 -3.62 20.55 -11.75
CA SER A 75 -4.58 19.75 -12.52
C SER A 75 -4.67 18.29 -12.11
N LYS A 76 -3.70 17.79 -11.35
CA LYS A 76 -3.66 16.41 -10.85
C LYS A 76 -3.90 16.42 -9.35
N GLY A 77 -4.99 15.81 -8.91
CA GLY A 77 -5.25 15.61 -7.49
C GLY A 77 -4.09 14.87 -6.78
N GLN A 78 -4.07 14.94 -5.46
CA GLN A 78 -3.14 14.14 -4.68
C GLN A 78 -3.53 12.66 -4.77
N GLU A 79 -2.55 11.78 -4.66
CA GLU A 79 -2.73 10.34 -4.78
C GLU A 79 -2.05 9.60 -3.64
N LEU A 80 -2.69 8.54 -3.20
CA LEU A 80 -2.13 7.54 -2.30
C LEU A 80 -1.52 6.41 -3.15
N PHE A 81 -0.26 6.13 -2.92
CA PHE A 81 0.46 5.02 -3.56
C PHE A 81 0.79 3.95 -2.54
N ILE A 82 0.70 2.70 -2.98
CA ILE A 82 1.17 1.57 -2.19
C ILE A 82 2.25 0.87 -3.00
N PHE A 83 3.44 0.81 -2.43
CA PHE A 83 4.57 0.10 -3.01
C PHE A 83 4.84 -1.18 -2.24
N TYR A 84 5.32 -2.18 -2.94
CA TYR A 84 5.89 -3.39 -2.36
C TYR A 84 7.39 -3.40 -2.59
N GLU A 85 8.16 -3.49 -1.51
CA GLU A 85 9.61 -3.63 -1.58
C GLU A 85 9.99 -5.02 -2.08
N LYS A 86 10.83 -5.06 -3.09
CA LYS A 86 11.42 -6.28 -3.61
C LYS A 86 12.83 -6.46 -3.07
N PRO A 87 13.38 -7.68 -3.11
CA PRO A 87 14.80 -7.89 -2.81
C PRO A 87 15.68 -6.90 -3.58
N PHE A 88 16.77 -6.46 -2.93
CA PHE A 88 17.75 -5.48 -3.46
C PHE A 88 17.20 -4.03 -3.60
N GLY A 89 16.14 -3.70 -2.84
CA GLY A 89 15.66 -2.32 -2.69
C GLY A 89 14.82 -1.77 -3.86
N ALA A 90 14.54 -2.59 -4.89
CA ALA A 90 13.61 -2.16 -5.93
C ALA A 90 12.18 -2.16 -5.39
N ILE A 91 11.40 -1.17 -5.77
CA ILE A 91 9.99 -1.03 -5.37
C ILE A 91 9.07 -1.26 -6.55
N LYS A 92 7.90 -1.81 -6.29
CA LYS A 92 6.84 -1.98 -7.27
C LYS A 92 5.58 -1.31 -6.76
N ASN A 93 5.03 -0.36 -7.53
CA ASN A 93 3.70 0.15 -7.25
C ASN A 93 2.69 -0.99 -7.39
N THR A 94 1.88 -1.20 -6.36
CA THR A 94 0.84 -2.23 -6.33
C THR A 94 -0.54 -1.62 -6.46
N ASN A 95 -0.75 -0.43 -5.90
CA ASN A 95 -2.02 0.26 -5.89
C ASN A 95 -1.80 1.77 -6.00
N ARG A 96 -2.76 2.43 -6.61
CA ARG A 96 -2.82 3.88 -6.79
C ARG A 96 -4.26 4.34 -6.59
N TYR A 97 -4.46 5.31 -5.74
CA TYR A 97 -5.78 5.83 -5.39
C TYR A 97 -5.76 7.35 -5.43
N THR A 98 -6.75 7.94 -6.06
CA THR A 98 -6.92 9.40 -6.09
C THR A 98 -7.59 9.85 -4.81
N LEU A 99 -6.98 10.82 -4.11
CA LEU A 99 -7.56 11.43 -2.92
C LEU A 99 -8.49 12.58 -3.32
N GLU A 100 -9.54 12.78 -2.55
CA GLU A 100 -10.56 13.77 -2.83
C GLU A 100 -10.61 14.84 -1.74
N TYR A 101 -10.82 16.09 -2.14
CA TYR A 101 -11.15 17.16 -1.21
C TYR A 101 -12.63 17.10 -0.86
N GLN A 102 -12.91 16.95 0.41
CA GLN A 102 -14.27 17.03 0.94
C GLN A 102 -14.38 18.24 1.85
N SER A 103 -15.40 19.05 1.60
CA SER A 103 -15.72 20.22 2.43
C SER A 103 -16.66 19.80 3.56
N ASN A 104 -16.32 20.18 4.77
CA ASN A 104 -17.19 20.11 5.94
C ASN A 104 -17.36 21.50 6.56
N GLU A 105 -18.07 21.60 7.68
CA GLU A 105 -18.30 22.88 8.38
C GLU A 105 -17.00 23.55 8.86
N SER A 106 -15.92 22.77 9.01
CA SER A 106 -14.62 23.22 9.51
C SER A 106 -13.61 23.54 8.39
N GLY A 107 -13.94 23.26 7.12
CA GLY A 107 -13.05 23.54 5.99
C GLY A 107 -12.96 22.39 4.97
N ALA A 108 -12.02 22.49 4.03
CA ALA A 108 -11.73 21.44 3.07
C ALA A 108 -10.70 20.47 3.62
N GLN A 109 -11.03 19.19 3.61
CA GLN A 109 -10.15 18.13 4.06
C GLN A 109 -9.88 17.15 2.92
N LEU A 110 -8.61 16.80 2.70
CA LEU A 110 -8.22 15.80 1.74
C LEU A 110 -8.34 14.42 2.39
N VAL A 111 -9.15 13.57 1.82
CA VAL A 111 -9.49 12.27 2.40
C VAL A 111 -9.54 11.17 1.36
N GLY A 112 -9.46 9.93 1.82
CA GLY A 112 -9.69 8.75 1.00
C GLY A 112 -9.94 7.52 1.86
N SER A 113 -10.78 6.62 1.35
CA SER A 113 -11.00 5.31 1.95
C SER A 113 -11.03 4.25 0.84
N TYR A 114 -10.16 3.23 0.96
CA TYR A 114 -9.92 2.28 -0.12
C TYR A 114 -9.77 0.88 0.41
N LEU A 115 -10.29 -0.09 -0.35
CA LEU A 115 -10.06 -1.50 -0.09
C LEU A 115 -8.70 -1.91 -0.64
N PHE A 116 -7.89 -2.51 0.20
CA PHE A 116 -6.57 -3.03 -0.12
C PHE A 116 -6.47 -4.50 0.22
N LYS A 117 -5.95 -5.30 -0.72
CA LYS A 117 -5.67 -6.71 -0.50
C LYS A 117 -4.16 -6.94 -0.59
N PRO A 118 -3.49 -7.29 0.53
CA PRO A 118 -2.09 -7.64 0.52
C PRO A 118 -1.82 -8.84 -0.39
N ARG A 119 -0.65 -8.87 -0.99
CA ARG A 119 -0.24 -9.97 -1.86
C ARG A 119 -0.10 -11.27 -1.07
N GLY A 120 -0.75 -12.33 -1.56
CA GLY A 120 -0.72 -13.64 -0.89
C GLY A 120 -1.65 -13.76 0.30
N SER A 121 -2.40 -12.70 0.65
CA SER A 121 -3.48 -12.76 1.63
C SER A 121 -4.81 -13.03 0.93
N ASP A 122 -5.68 -13.80 1.58
CA ASP A 122 -7.08 -13.93 1.17
C ASP A 122 -7.97 -12.84 1.76
N GLU A 123 -7.46 -12.10 2.75
CA GLU A 123 -8.16 -11.07 3.48
C GLU A 123 -7.86 -9.68 2.92
N SER A 124 -8.86 -8.82 2.96
CA SER A 124 -8.74 -7.42 2.56
C SER A 124 -8.72 -6.51 3.78
N ARG A 125 -8.21 -5.28 3.61
CA ARG A 125 -8.21 -4.24 4.65
C ARG A 125 -8.71 -2.94 4.06
N MET A 126 -9.38 -2.14 4.86
CA MET A 126 -9.67 -0.75 4.48
C MET A 126 -8.50 0.14 4.89
N ILE A 127 -8.12 1.01 3.99
CA ILE A 127 -7.15 2.09 4.24
C ILE A 127 -7.93 3.39 4.28
N PHE A 128 -7.66 4.19 5.31
CA PHE A 128 -8.24 5.52 5.49
C PHE A 128 -7.11 6.53 5.53
N TYR A 129 -7.23 7.57 4.76
CA TYR A 129 -6.30 8.68 4.73
C TYR A 129 -7.00 9.99 5.05
N SER A 130 -6.30 10.87 5.75
CA SER A 130 -6.66 12.27 5.93
C SER A 130 -5.43 13.14 6.05
N ASN A 131 -5.47 14.34 5.45
CA ASN A 131 -4.46 15.38 5.69
C ASN A 131 -4.56 16.01 7.08
N ASN A 132 -5.50 15.57 7.91
CA ASN A 132 -5.69 15.92 9.32
C ASN A 132 -5.59 17.42 9.62
N SER A 133 -6.16 18.26 8.76
CA SER A 133 -6.13 19.73 8.91
C SER A 133 -6.69 20.23 10.25
N GLU A 134 -7.63 19.50 10.83
CA GLU A 134 -8.30 19.77 12.09
C GLU A 134 -7.59 19.19 13.32
N LYS A 135 -6.44 18.55 13.14
CA LYS A 135 -5.66 17.93 14.23
C LYS A 135 -6.50 16.95 15.08
N ALA A 136 -7.18 16.04 14.43
CA ALA A 136 -7.77 14.88 15.09
C ALA A 136 -6.69 14.06 15.81
N THR A 137 -7.06 13.45 16.93
CA THR A 137 -6.14 12.66 17.77
C THR A 137 -6.54 11.19 17.82
N ASP A 138 -7.74 10.86 17.35
CA ASP A 138 -8.31 9.53 17.42
C ASP A 138 -8.99 9.15 16.11
N PHE A 139 -8.90 7.89 15.77
CA PHE A 139 -9.62 7.27 14.67
C PHE A 139 -10.44 6.10 15.19
N GLU A 140 -11.68 5.99 14.74
CA GLU A 140 -12.57 4.89 15.07
C GLU A 140 -13.25 4.37 13.82
N TYR A 141 -13.34 3.05 13.67
CA TYR A 141 -14.21 2.46 12.66
C TYR A 141 -15.06 1.34 13.25
N SER A 142 -16.20 1.08 12.62
CA SER A 142 -17.01 -0.08 12.91
C SER A 142 -17.24 -0.92 11.67
N SER A 143 -17.18 -2.23 11.84
CA SER A 143 -17.49 -3.21 10.81
C SER A 143 -18.61 -4.14 11.27
N GLU A 144 -19.35 -4.66 10.31
CA GLU A 144 -20.40 -5.65 10.52
C GLU A 144 -20.10 -6.89 9.68
N TYR A 145 -20.31 -8.06 10.26
CA TYR A 145 -20.12 -9.35 9.63
C TYR A 145 -21.14 -10.35 10.13
N ASN A 146 -21.39 -11.40 9.37
CA ASN A 146 -22.28 -12.48 9.79
C ASN A 146 -21.45 -13.68 10.26
N LEU A 147 -21.72 -14.13 11.47
CA LEU A 147 -21.12 -15.34 12.03
C LEU A 147 -22.22 -16.33 12.39
N ASP A 148 -22.27 -17.44 11.68
CA ASP A 148 -23.25 -18.52 11.88
C ASP A 148 -24.71 -18.02 11.88
N GLY A 149 -25.03 -17.11 10.96
CA GLY A 149 -26.38 -16.54 10.83
C GLY A 149 -26.72 -15.45 11.83
N LYS A 150 -25.75 -14.97 12.60
CA LYS A 150 -25.91 -13.84 13.54
C LYS A 150 -25.10 -12.66 13.07
N ASP A 151 -25.74 -11.49 13.00
CA ASP A 151 -25.06 -10.24 12.71
C ASP A 151 -24.22 -9.82 13.93
N CYS A 152 -22.94 -9.66 13.69
CA CYS A 152 -21.95 -9.21 14.65
C CYS A 152 -21.43 -7.83 14.26
N LYS A 153 -21.09 -7.04 15.27
CA LYS A 153 -20.49 -5.72 15.08
C LYS A 153 -19.16 -5.65 15.82
N ASN A 154 -18.15 -5.15 15.13
CA ASN A 154 -16.85 -4.85 15.72
C ASN A 154 -16.62 -3.33 15.67
N THR A 155 -16.05 -2.77 16.74
CA THR A 155 -15.65 -1.36 16.79
C THR A 155 -14.22 -1.29 17.27
N VAL A 156 -13.38 -0.63 16.51
CA VAL A 156 -11.95 -0.49 16.77
C VAL A 156 -11.61 0.99 16.84
N SER A 157 -10.85 1.36 17.85
CA SER A 157 -10.40 2.73 18.06
C SER A 157 -8.89 2.75 18.22
N TYR A 158 -8.24 3.73 17.61
CA TYR A 158 -6.81 4.03 17.78
C TYR A 158 -6.65 5.47 18.19
N SER A 159 -5.73 5.71 19.14
CA SER A 159 -5.26 7.06 19.43
C SER A 159 -3.89 7.26 18.78
N PHE A 160 -3.70 8.38 18.13
CA PHE A 160 -2.44 8.85 17.56
C PHE A 160 -2.21 10.29 17.99
N GLY A 161 -0.98 10.74 18.05
CA GLY A 161 -0.67 12.12 18.43
C GLY A 161 -1.22 13.14 17.41
N GLU A 162 -1.04 14.43 17.70
CA GLU A 162 -1.35 15.51 16.75
C GLU A 162 -0.40 15.44 15.55
N ASN A 163 -0.82 14.75 14.51
CA ASN A 163 -0.09 14.60 13.25
C ASN A 163 -0.72 15.46 12.16
N ASP A 164 0.09 15.90 11.21
CA ASP A 164 -0.36 16.70 10.06
C ASP A 164 -1.11 15.87 9.04
N CYS A 165 -0.92 14.56 9.05
CA CYS A 165 -1.69 13.63 8.24
C CYS A 165 -1.77 12.27 8.95
N VAL A 166 -2.79 11.50 8.58
CA VAL A 166 -3.11 10.21 9.20
C VAL A 166 -3.38 9.19 8.11
N ILE A 167 -2.72 8.05 8.22
CA ILE A 167 -3.13 6.81 7.57
C ILE A 167 -3.56 5.82 8.66
N ALA A 168 -4.77 5.31 8.57
CA ALA A 168 -5.26 4.23 9.41
C ALA A 168 -5.61 3.03 8.54
N ILE A 169 -5.29 1.82 9.02
CA ILE A 169 -5.57 0.58 8.30
C ILE A 169 -6.41 -0.31 9.20
N SER A 170 -7.51 -0.83 8.68
CA SER A 170 -8.36 -1.75 9.43
C SER A 170 -7.64 -3.07 9.74
N ASN A 171 -8.14 -3.79 10.72
CA ASN A 171 -7.83 -5.21 10.84
C ASN A 171 -8.23 -5.95 9.55
N PRO A 172 -7.70 -7.17 9.31
CA PRO A 172 -8.17 -8.01 8.22
C PRO A 172 -9.68 -8.16 8.28
N LEU A 173 -10.34 -7.87 7.15
CA LEU A 173 -11.78 -8.04 7.02
C LEU A 173 -12.08 -9.50 6.69
N GLN A 174 -12.95 -10.12 7.45
CA GLN A 174 -13.42 -11.48 7.19
C GLN A 174 -14.30 -11.51 5.93
N ASN A 175 -14.57 -12.70 5.39
CA ASN A 175 -15.52 -12.85 4.29
C ASN A 175 -16.87 -12.22 4.68
N GLU A 176 -17.39 -11.37 3.79
CA GLU A 176 -18.63 -10.61 3.98
C GLU A 176 -18.57 -9.52 5.06
N GLU A 177 -17.42 -9.28 5.71
CA GLU A 177 -17.26 -8.16 6.61
C GLU A 177 -17.17 -6.86 5.82
N ALA A 178 -17.98 -5.88 6.22
CA ALA A 178 -17.99 -4.55 5.63
C ALA A 178 -17.80 -3.47 6.69
N VAL A 179 -16.92 -2.53 6.43
CA VAL A 179 -16.84 -1.31 7.25
C VAL A 179 -18.08 -0.47 6.99
N LYS A 180 -18.79 -0.16 8.05
CA LYS A 180 -20.06 0.60 8.01
C LYS A 180 -19.88 2.06 8.34
N SER A 181 -18.91 2.38 9.18
CA SER A 181 -18.57 3.75 9.51
C SER A 181 -17.12 3.86 9.91
N ALA A 182 -16.53 4.99 9.61
CA ALA A 182 -15.22 5.36 10.11
C ALA A 182 -15.21 6.86 10.41
N SER A 183 -14.47 7.29 11.41
CA SER A 183 -14.42 8.69 11.81
C SER A 183 -13.09 9.07 12.42
N LEU A 184 -12.68 10.30 12.15
CA LEU A 184 -11.62 11.01 12.86
C LEU A 184 -12.24 11.84 13.98
N LYS A 185 -11.61 11.81 15.15
CA LYS A 185 -12.12 12.45 16.36
C LYS A 185 -11.05 13.29 17.06
N LYS A 186 -11.48 14.30 17.77
CA LYS A 186 -10.67 15.05 18.74
C LYS A 186 -11.41 15.01 20.07
N GLY A 187 -11.00 14.10 20.95
CA GLY A 187 -11.77 13.74 22.13
C GLY A 187 -13.18 13.23 21.75
N ALA A 188 -14.23 13.83 22.29
CA ALA A 188 -15.61 13.46 21.98
C ALA A 188 -16.15 14.05 20.65
N LYS A 189 -15.43 15.02 20.03
CA LYS A 189 -15.87 15.69 18.81
C LYS A 189 -15.47 14.86 17.59
N ILE A 190 -16.44 14.56 16.72
CA ILE A 190 -16.18 14.01 15.39
C ILE A 190 -15.71 15.15 14.49
N ILE A 191 -14.52 14.98 13.92
CA ILE A 191 -13.91 15.93 12.98
C ILE A 191 -14.31 15.58 11.56
N TYR A 192 -14.27 14.29 11.23
CA TYR A 192 -14.63 13.81 9.90
C TYR A 192 -15.23 12.40 9.99
N SER A 193 -16.19 12.12 9.10
CA SER A 193 -16.79 10.79 8.93
C SER A 193 -16.64 10.34 7.48
N TYR A 194 -16.13 9.13 7.28
CA TYR A 194 -15.97 8.48 5.98
C TYR A 194 -17.24 7.76 5.54
#